data_7fe0df0736249bbbbea4f2f27b5a24f3
#
_entry.id   7fe0df0736249bbbbea4f2f27b5a24f3
#
_cell.length_a   1.000
_cell.length_b   1.000
_cell.length_c   1.000
_cell.angle_alpha   90.00
_cell.angle_beta   90.00
_cell.angle_gamma   90.00
#
_symmetry.space_group_name_H-M   'P 1'
#
loop_
_entity.id
_entity.type
_entity.pdbx_description
1 polymer ?
#
loop_
_entity_poly.entity_id
_entity_poly.type
_entity_poly.pdbx_seq_one_letter_code
_entity_poly.pdbx_strand_id
1 'polypeptide(L)'
;FKRQYKQAVYELLDFTDFISFVNMDKVEKEIDKLNSINVDVSCFEPIYKDSHEVKRIFEKAYETAYKKTNRMTYQAMEAFIHNLNTMHSRAGAQVPFSSINFGTDTSPEGRMVIKNFLLSVDAGLGKNETPIFPISIFKLRKGVNYETDDPNYDLFKLACKVSSKRLFPNFSFMDSSFNKPYFKGDYNTEVGYMG
;
A
#
# COMPACT_ATOMS: atom_id res chain seq x y z
N PHE A 1 -4.76 -3.12 -9.12
CA PHE A 1 -5.52 -1.91 -9.40
C PHE A 1 -6.06 -1.91 -10.84
N LYS A 2 -5.23 -1.91 -11.89
CA LYS A 2 -5.65 -1.87 -13.31
C LYS A 2 -6.78 -2.86 -13.62
N ARG A 3 -6.65 -4.13 -13.20
CA ARG A 3 -7.69 -5.14 -13.40
C ARG A 3 -9.01 -4.75 -12.73
N GLN A 4 -8.96 -4.22 -11.51
CA GLN A 4 -10.16 -3.78 -10.78
C GLN A 4 -10.79 -2.56 -11.44
N TYR A 5 -9.94 -1.66 -11.99
CA TYR A 5 -10.42 -0.48 -12.67
C TYR A 5 -11.11 -0.83 -14.00
N LYS A 6 -10.49 -1.69 -14.83
CA LYS A 6 -11.13 -2.21 -16.06
C LYS A 6 -12.50 -2.83 -15.77
N GLN A 7 -12.55 -3.69 -14.76
CA GLN A 7 -13.79 -4.36 -14.36
C GLN A 7 -14.85 -3.36 -13.90
N ALA A 8 -14.48 -2.37 -13.07
CA ALA A 8 -15.42 -1.37 -12.57
C ALA A 8 -15.95 -0.45 -13.68
N VAL A 9 -15.10 -0.06 -14.63
CA VAL A 9 -15.53 0.71 -15.80
C VAL A 9 -16.52 -0.08 -16.64
N TYR A 10 -16.21 -1.34 -16.92
CA TYR A 10 -17.11 -2.21 -17.69
C TYR A 10 -18.47 -2.37 -17.01
N GLU A 11 -18.48 -2.75 -15.73
CA GLU A 11 -19.71 -2.97 -14.96
C GLU A 11 -20.60 -1.70 -14.90
N LEU A 12 -20.00 -0.53 -14.73
CA LEU A 12 -20.75 0.73 -14.64
C LEU A 12 -21.24 1.23 -15.99
N LEU A 13 -20.48 1.03 -17.07
CA LEU A 13 -20.91 1.38 -18.43
C LEU A 13 -22.05 0.45 -18.91
N ASP A 14 -21.97 -0.83 -18.60
CA ASP A 14 -23.01 -1.81 -18.93
C ASP A 14 -24.29 -1.51 -18.15
N PHE A 15 -24.19 -1.27 -16.85
CA PHE A 15 -25.33 -0.93 -16.00
C PHE A 15 -26.06 0.36 -16.42
N THR A 16 -25.35 1.29 -17.04
CA THR A 16 -25.90 2.60 -17.46
C THR A 16 -26.22 2.67 -18.95
N ASP A 17 -26.13 1.57 -19.68
CA ASP A 17 -26.32 1.47 -21.13
C ASP A 17 -25.37 2.35 -21.98
N PHE A 18 -24.31 2.90 -21.37
CA PHE A 18 -23.31 3.71 -22.08
C PHE A 18 -22.22 2.87 -22.76
N ILE A 19 -22.21 1.55 -22.57
CA ILE A 19 -21.17 0.68 -23.11
C ILE A 19 -21.07 0.74 -24.64
N SER A 20 -22.20 0.96 -25.34
CA SER A 20 -22.25 1.08 -26.79
C SER A 20 -21.66 2.39 -27.35
N PHE A 21 -21.49 3.40 -26.48
CA PHE A 21 -20.98 4.72 -26.85
C PHE A 21 -19.48 4.86 -26.58
N VAL A 22 -18.88 3.93 -25.84
CA VAL A 22 -17.49 3.98 -25.42
C VAL A 22 -16.69 2.86 -26.07
N ASN A 23 -15.57 3.21 -26.68
CA ASN A 23 -14.67 2.20 -27.27
C ASN A 23 -13.83 1.54 -26.15
N MET A 24 -14.24 0.33 -25.75
CA MET A 24 -13.61 -0.42 -24.66
C MET A 24 -12.14 -0.79 -24.95
N ASP A 25 -11.77 -1.06 -26.21
CA ASP A 25 -10.36 -1.34 -26.56
C ASP A 25 -9.45 -0.14 -26.28
N LYS A 26 -9.96 1.08 -26.51
CA LYS A 26 -9.22 2.30 -26.16
C LYS A 26 -9.13 2.49 -24.66
N VAL A 27 -10.21 2.23 -23.92
CA VAL A 27 -10.23 2.29 -22.45
C VAL A 27 -9.20 1.35 -21.86
N GLU A 28 -9.17 0.11 -22.30
CA GLU A 28 -8.21 -0.88 -21.80
C GLU A 28 -6.77 -0.47 -22.05
N LYS A 29 -6.48 0.01 -23.27
CA LYS A 29 -5.13 0.49 -23.61
C LYS A 29 -4.69 1.68 -22.75
N GLU A 30 -5.60 2.62 -22.46
CA GLU A 30 -5.26 3.76 -21.58
C GLU A 30 -5.07 3.31 -20.13
N ILE A 31 -5.91 2.40 -19.61
CA ILE A 31 -5.71 1.84 -18.28
C ILE A 31 -4.37 1.07 -18.19
N ASP A 32 -3.97 0.37 -19.24
CA ASP A 32 -2.69 -0.37 -19.25
C ASP A 32 -1.46 0.56 -19.22
N LYS A 33 -1.58 1.78 -19.71
CA LYS A 33 -0.52 2.80 -19.65
C LYS A 33 -0.36 3.43 -18.26
N LEU A 34 -1.35 3.31 -17.37
CA LEU A 34 -1.25 3.88 -16.03
C LEU A 34 -0.06 3.30 -15.28
N ASN A 35 0.73 4.15 -14.64
CA ASN A 35 1.91 3.76 -13.88
C ASN A 35 1.72 3.87 -12.37
N SER A 36 0.58 4.39 -11.91
CA SER A 36 0.26 4.58 -10.50
C SER A 36 -1.20 4.29 -10.21
N ILE A 37 -1.50 4.00 -8.94
CA ILE A 37 -2.87 3.92 -8.42
C ILE A 37 -3.49 5.31 -8.21
N ASN A 38 -2.69 6.36 -8.20
CA ASN A 38 -3.19 7.74 -8.18
C ASN A 38 -3.40 8.20 -9.62
N VAL A 39 -4.65 8.09 -10.09
CA VAL A 39 -5.02 8.35 -11.49
C VAL A 39 -5.77 9.66 -11.58
N ASP A 40 -5.30 10.53 -12.46
CA ASP A 40 -6.09 11.66 -12.93
C ASP A 40 -7.02 11.18 -14.05
N VAL A 41 -8.32 11.20 -13.78
CA VAL A 41 -9.36 10.73 -14.70
C VAL A 41 -9.41 11.57 -15.99
N SER A 42 -8.81 12.76 -16.00
CA SER A 42 -8.70 13.60 -17.20
C SER A 42 -7.93 12.93 -18.35
N CYS A 43 -7.07 11.94 -18.05
CA CYS A 43 -6.38 11.17 -19.10
C CYS A 43 -7.34 10.39 -20.02
N PHE A 44 -8.58 10.16 -19.60
CA PHE A 44 -9.62 9.51 -20.41
C PHE A 44 -10.51 10.50 -21.19
N GLU A 45 -10.23 11.81 -21.13
CA GLU A 45 -10.99 12.84 -21.86
C GLU A 45 -11.17 12.51 -23.35
N PRO A 46 -10.15 12.03 -24.08
CA PRO A 46 -10.31 11.64 -25.49
C PRO A 46 -11.32 10.49 -25.73
N ILE A 47 -11.68 9.76 -24.67
CA ILE A 47 -12.60 8.61 -24.73
C ILE A 47 -14.02 9.04 -24.39
N TYR A 48 -14.21 9.80 -23.32
CA TYR A 48 -15.55 10.25 -22.91
C TYR A 48 -15.97 11.57 -23.58
N LYS A 49 -15.03 12.23 -24.30
CA LYS A 49 -15.27 13.52 -24.94
C LYS A 49 -15.93 14.49 -23.94
N ASP A 50 -16.91 15.27 -24.35
CA ASP A 50 -17.60 16.22 -23.48
C ASP A 50 -18.77 15.64 -22.65
N SER A 51 -18.87 14.29 -22.58
CA SER A 51 -19.94 13.66 -21.80
C SER A 51 -19.65 13.68 -20.30
N HIS A 52 -20.31 14.56 -19.59
CA HIS A 52 -20.23 14.68 -18.13
C HIS A 52 -20.65 13.37 -17.40
N GLU A 53 -21.60 12.62 -17.96
CA GLU A 53 -22.12 11.38 -17.39
C GLU A 53 -21.06 10.29 -17.48
N VAL A 54 -20.44 10.11 -18.63
CA VAL A 54 -19.37 9.14 -18.81
C VAL A 54 -18.15 9.48 -17.94
N LYS A 55 -17.78 10.77 -17.81
CA LYS A 55 -16.73 11.21 -16.89
C LYS A 55 -17.02 10.75 -15.45
N ARG A 56 -18.24 10.96 -14.95
CA ARG A 56 -18.66 10.51 -13.60
C ARG A 56 -18.58 9.00 -13.43
N ILE A 57 -18.84 8.23 -14.49
CA ILE A 57 -18.67 6.78 -14.48
C ILE A 57 -17.19 6.42 -14.25
N PHE A 58 -16.26 7.05 -14.97
CA PHE A 58 -14.82 6.81 -14.78
C PHE A 58 -14.34 7.20 -13.38
N GLU A 59 -14.82 8.33 -12.84
CA GLU A 59 -14.51 8.76 -11.46
C GLU A 59 -15.02 7.73 -10.43
N LYS A 60 -16.26 7.27 -10.57
CA LYS A 60 -16.84 6.26 -9.69
C LYS A 60 -16.18 4.89 -9.83
N ALA A 61 -15.79 4.52 -11.03
CA ALA A 61 -15.03 3.31 -11.30
C ALA A 61 -13.65 3.37 -10.63
N TYR A 62 -12.97 4.53 -10.70
CA TYR A 62 -11.71 4.77 -10.01
C TYR A 62 -11.84 4.58 -8.50
N GLU A 63 -12.83 5.26 -7.87
CA GLU A 63 -13.07 5.11 -6.43
C GLU A 63 -13.34 3.66 -6.03
N THR A 64 -14.13 2.95 -6.82
CA THR A 64 -14.47 1.55 -6.58
C THR A 64 -13.24 0.66 -6.69
N ALA A 65 -12.43 0.86 -7.73
CA ALA A 65 -11.18 0.13 -7.95
C ALA A 65 -10.17 0.40 -6.84
N TYR A 66 -10.04 1.66 -6.41
CA TYR A 66 -9.15 2.05 -5.32
C TYR A 66 -9.55 1.38 -4.00
N LYS A 67 -10.83 1.47 -3.62
CA LYS A 67 -11.37 0.84 -2.40
C LYS A 67 -11.16 -0.68 -2.42
N LYS A 68 -11.43 -1.33 -3.56
CA LYS A 68 -11.27 -2.78 -3.73
C LYS A 68 -9.79 -3.18 -3.64
N THR A 69 -8.90 -2.42 -4.29
CA THR A 69 -7.45 -2.66 -4.23
C THR A 69 -6.93 -2.48 -2.80
N ASN A 70 -7.32 -1.41 -2.11
CA ASN A 70 -6.92 -1.17 -0.72
C ASN A 70 -7.37 -2.31 0.21
N ARG A 71 -8.61 -2.79 0.05
CA ARG A 71 -9.12 -3.94 0.81
C ARG A 71 -8.33 -5.22 0.54
N MET A 72 -8.03 -5.50 -0.74
CA MET A 72 -7.22 -6.66 -1.12
C MET A 72 -5.79 -6.57 -0.56
N THR A 73 -5.21 -5.37 -0.54
CA THR A 73 -3.90 -5.12 0.06
C THR A 73 -3.94 -5.39 1.56
N TYR A 74 -4.97 -4.90 2.26
CA TYR A 74 -5.14 -5.19 3.68
C TYR A 74 -5.25 -6.70 3.95
N GLN A 75 -6.08 -7.42 3.21
CA GLN A 75 -6.22 -8.87 3.35
C GLN A 75 -4.92 -9.62 3.05
N ALA A 76 -4.14 -9.16 2.08
CA ALA A 76 -2.84 -9.75 1.79
C ALA A 76 -1.84 -9.52 2.93
N MET A 77 -1.83 -8.33 3.55
CA MET A 77 -0.97 -8.04 4.71
C MET A 77 -1.41 -8.83 5.96
N GLU A 78 -2.70 -8.97 6.18
CA GLU A 78 -3.26 -9.80 7.24
C GLU A 78 -2.84 -11.27 7.05
N ALA A 79 -3.02 -11.83 5.87
CA ALA A 79 -2.60 -13.19 5.54
C ALA A 79 -1.08 -13.37 5.68
N PHE A 80 -0.28 -12.38 5.27
CA PHE A 80 1.17 -12.38 5.42
C PHE A 80 1.59 -12.50 6.90
N ILE A 81 1.01 -11.66 7.76
CA ILE A 81 1.29 -11.69 9.20
C ILE A 81 0.84 -13.03 9.81
N HIS A 82 -0.37 -13.49 9.51
CA HIS A 82 -0.86 -14.79 9.99
C HIS A 82 0.05 -15.93 9.58
N ASN A 83 0.44 -16.00 8.32
CA ASN A 83 1.29 -17.08 7.81
C ASN A 83 2.66 -17.12 8.51
N LEU A 84 3.28 -15.97 8.75
CA LEU A 84 4.58 -15.91 9.44
C LEU A 84 4.52 -16.33 10.91
N ASN A 85 3.34 -16.26 11.54
CA ASN A 85 3.18 -16.62 12.95
C ASN A 85 2.57 -18.01 13.17
N THR A 86 1.98 -18.63 12.13
CA THR A 86 1.26 -19.90 12.26
C THR A 86 1.83 -21.01 11.40
N MET A 87 2.50 -20.67 10.29
CA MET A 87 3.08 -21.69 9.41
C MET A 87 4.42 -22.20 9.96
N HIS A 88 4.52 -23.51 10.10
CA HIS A 88 5.76 -24.16 10.49
C HIS A 88 6.65 -24.35 9.26
N SER A 89 7.87 -23.81 9.31
CA SER A 89 8.84 -23.92 8.21
C SER A 89 9.60 -25.23 8.18
N ARG A 90 9.62 -25.97 9.31
CA ARG A 90 10.36 -27.25 9.48
C ARG A 90 9.65 -28.19 10.44
N ALA A 91 10.03 -29.47 10.39
CA ALA A 91 9.66 -30.44 11.42
C ALA A 91 10.12 -29.93 12.81
N GLY A 92 9.23 -30.01 13.82
CA GLY A 92 9.51 -29.46 15.16
C GLY A 92 8.85 -28.12 15.44
N ALA A 93 7.87 -27.68 14.62
CA ALA A 93 7.04 -26.51 14.85
C ALA A 93 7.82 -25.16 14.87
N GLN A 94 8.89 -25.04 14.10
CA GLN A 94 9.64 -23.81 13.97
C GLN A 94 8.95 -22.83 13.01
N VAL A 95 8.61 -21.64 13.50
CA VAL A 95 8.11 -20.54 12.67
C VAL A 95 9.29 -19.85 11.93
N PRO A 96 9.06 -19.27 10.72
CA PRO A 96 10.10 -18.58 9.99
C PRO A 96 10.52 -17.31 10.71
N PHE A 97 11.78 -17.24 11.14
CA PHE A 97 12.35 -16.00 11.68
C PHE A 97 12.54 -14.99 10.54
N SER A 98 11.76 -13.93 10.55
CA SER A 98 11.70 -12.95 9.47
C SER A 98 11.68 -11.52 9.99
N SER A 99 12.25 -10.61 9.20
CA SER A 99 12.19 -9.17 9.46
C SER A 99 11.88 -8.40 8.20
N ILE A 100 11.26 -7.24 8.32
CA ILE A 100 11.01 -6.32 7.23
C ILE A 100 11.39 -4.89 7.60
N ASN A 101 11.91 -4.17 6.63
CA ASN A 101 12.22 -2.75 6.72
C ASN A 101 11.27 -1.96 5.80
N PHE A 102 10.64 -0.91 6.31
CA PHE A 102 9.66 -0.10 5.56
C PHE A 102 9.56 1.32 6.12
N GLY A 103 8.78 2.19 5.50
CA GLY A 103 8.49 3.54 6.00
C GLY A 103 8.95 4.67 5.07
N THR A 104 9.95 4.46 4.22
CA THR A 104 10.56 5.51 3.40
C THR A 104 9.99 5.63 1.98
N ASP A 105 9.18 4.68 1.53
CA ASP A 105 8.54 4.75 0.22
C ASP A 105 7.39 5.78 0.24
N THR A 106 7.52 6.82 -0.60
CA THR A 106 6.56 7.91 -0.75
C THR A 106 5.59 7.71 -1.91
N SER A 107 5.76 6.63 -2.69
CA SER A 107 4.83 6.31 -3.78
C SER A 107 3.42 6.01 -3.23
N PRO A 108 2.34 6.33 -3.96
CA PRO A 108 0.98 6.00 -3.54
C PRO A 108 0.79 4.52 -3.23
N GLU A 109 1.43 3.65 -4.00
CA GLU A 109 1.43 2.19 -3.84
C GLU A 109 2.13 1.79 -2.54
N GLY A 110 3.36 2.27 -2.32
CA GLY A 110 4.15 1.99 -1.13
C GLY A 110 3.45 2.48 0.13
N ARG A 111 2.89 3.69 0.10
CA ARG A 111 2.08 4.25 1.21
C ARG A 111 0.85 3.39 1.52
N MET A 112 0.16 2.88 0.48
CA MET A 112 -0.98 1.96 0.67
C MET A 112 -0.53 0.66 1.34
N VAL A 113 0.58 0.08 0.93
CA VAL A 113 1.14 -1.15 1.53
C VAL A 113 1.55 -0.91 2.97
N ILE A 114 2.33 0.15 3.25
CA ILE A 114 2.78 0.52 4.60
C ILE A 114 1.59 0.72 5.55
N LYS A 115 0.59 1.50 5.10
CA LYS A 115 -0.62 1.75 5.90
C LYS A 115 -1.36 0.45 6.23
N ASN A 116 -1.61 -0.40 5.23
CA ASN A 116 -2.34 -1.64 5.43
C ASN A 116 -1.55 -2.65 6.27
N PHE A 117 -0.22 -2.69 6.14
CA PHE A 117 0.63 -3.49 7.00
C PHE A 117 0.51 -3.05 8.47
N LEU A 118 0.64 -1.76 8.76
CA LEU A 118 0.51 -1.21 10.11
C LEU A 118 -0.89 -1.49 10.71
N LEU A 119 -1.95 -1.34 9.90
CA LEU A 119 -3.31 -1.65 10.34
C LEU A 119 -3.50 -3.16 10.62
N SER A 120 -2.86 -4.03 9.86
CA SER A 120 -2.91 -5.48 10.10
C SER A 120 -2.15 -5.86 11.37
N VAL A 121 -1.00 -5.22 11.64
CA VAL A 121 -0.29 -5.39 12.93
C VAL A 121 -1.15 -4.89 14.09
N ASP A 122 -1.83 -3.74 13.96
CA ASP A 122 -2.72 -3.21 14.99
C ASP A 122 -3.90 -4.14 15.27
N ALA A 123 -4.48 -4.77 14.26
CA ALA A 123 -5.53 -5.78 14.41
C ALA A 123 -5.04 -7.01 15.17
N GLY A 124 -3.80 -7.40 14.94
CA GLY A 124 -3.19 -8.58 15.58
C GLY A 124 -3.62 -9.91 14.96
N LEU A 125 -3.19 -10.98 15.58
CA LEU A 125 -3.68 -12.33 15.30
C LEU A 125 -5.05 -12.53 15.95
N GLY A 126 -5.80 -13.51 15.57
CA GLY A 126 -7.11 -13.83 16.15
C GLY A 126 -7.16 -13.55 17.66
N LYS A 127 -8.19 -13.36 18.32
CA LYS A 127 -8.29 -13.01 19.76
C LYS A 127 -7.42 -11.81 20.22
N ASN A 128 -7.05 -10.95 19.29
CA ASN A 128 -6.27 -9.73 19.57
C ASN A 128 -4.82 -9.98 20.05
N GLU A 129 -4.23 -11.10 19.73
CA GLU A 129 -2.85 -11.44 20.09
C GLU A 129 -1.84 -10.61 19.27
N THR A 130 -0.73 -10.21 19.90
CA THR A 130 0.33 -9.46 19.22
C THR A 130 1.14 -10.41 18.33
N PRO A 131 1.29 -10.14 17.02
CA PRO A 131 2.15 -10.94 16.15
C PRO A 131 3.62 -10.75 16.53
N ILE A 132 4.41 -11.82 16.50
CA ILE A 132 5.86 -11.77 16.76
C ILE A 132 6.60 -11.50 15.46
N PHE A 133 6.17 -12.12 14.36
CA PHE A 133 6.81 -12.00 13.05
C PHE A 133 5.88 -11.31 12.03
N PRO A 134 6.46 -10.60 11.08
CA PRO A 134 7.88 -10.24 10.94
C PRO A 134 8.32 -9.22 12.00
N ILE A 135 9.58 -9.28 12.42
CA ILE A 135 10.18 -8.17 13.18
C ILE A 135 10.13 -6.95 12.28
N SER A 136 9.35 -5.97 12.71
CA SER A 136 8.97 -4.82 11.89
C SER A 136 9.85 -3.64 12.25
N ILE A 137 10.60 -3.12 11.27
CA ILE A 137 11.52 -1.99 11.42
C ILE A 137 11.01 -0.82 10.57
N PHE A 138 10.50 0.21 11.23
CA PHE A 138 10.08 1.45 10.58
C PHE A 138 11.26 2.39 10.45
N LYS A 139 11.68 2.65 9.21
CA LYS A 139 12.79 3.55 8.89
C LYS A 139 12.34 5.00 9.04
N LEU A 140 13.05 5.76 9.88
CA LEU A 140 12.86 7.20 10.04
C LEU A 140 13.95 7.96 9.31
N ARG A 141 13.53 8.92 8.48
CA ARG A 141 14.43 9.77 7.72
C ARG A 141 13.88 11.18 7.63
N LYS A 142 14.77 12.14 7.83
CA LYS A 142 14.48 13.57 7.69
C LYS A 142 14.14 13.88 6.23
N GLY A 143 13.08 14.67 6.02
CA GLY A 143 12.56 15.01 4.68
C GLY A 143 11.66 13.93 4.05
N VAL A 144 11.40 12.82 4.75
CA VAL A 144 10.54 11.74 4.26
C VAL A 144 9.37 11.47 5.20
N ASN A 145 9.62 11.30 6.51
CA ASN A 145 8.61 10.92 7.47
C ASN A 145 8.87 11.39 8.91
N TYR A 146 9.87 12.25 9.12
CA TYR A 146 10.30 12.68 10.45
C TYR A 146 9.63 13.99 10.89
N GLU A 147 9.55 14.98 9.98
CA GLU A 147 8.97 16.30 10.25
C GLU A 147 7.48 16.34 9.87
N THR A 148 6.74 17.30 10.45
CA THR A 148 5.29 17.44 10.25
C THR A 148 4.89 17.64 8.80
N ASP A 149 5.73 18.27 8.01
CA ASP A 149 5.48 18.60 6.60
C ASP A 149 5.98 17.50 5.63
N ASP A 150 6.56 16.43 6.17
CA ASP A 150 7.07 15.33 5.37
C ASP A 150 5.94 14.47 4.77
N PRO A 151 6.11 13.93 3.54
CA PRO A 151 5.06 13.21 2.81
C PRO A 151 4.53 11.96 3.52
N ASN A 152 5.34 11.31 4.36
CA ASN A 152 4.96 10.09 5.10
C ASN A 152 4.82 10.32 6.62
N TYR A 153 4.70 11.57 7.08
CA TYR A 153 4.55 11.86 8.51
C TYR A 153 3.27 11.25 9.11
N ASP A 154 2.19 11.17 8.35
CA ASP A 154 0.96 10.51 8.76
C ASP A 154 1.15 9.01 9.04
N LEU A 155 2.00 8.35 8.24
CA LEU A 155 2.38 6.94 8.44
C LEU A 155 3.28 6.77 9.67
N PHE A 156 4.16 7.73 9.95
CA PHE A 156 4.95 7.74 11.19
C PHE A 156 4.04 7.86 12.42
N LYS A 157 3.07 8.77 12.42
CA LYS A 157 2.07 8.85 13.51
C LYS A 157 1.30 7.55 13.70
N LEU A 158 0.90 6.92 12.60
CA LEU A 158 0.24 5.62 12.66
C LEU A 158 1.17 4.54 13.24
N ALA A 159 2.45 4.50 12.83
CA ALA A 159 3.43 3.57 13.34
C ALA A 159 3.66 3.75 14.86
N CYS A 160 3.75 4.99 15.36
CA CYS A 160 3.83 5.28 16.79
C CYS A 160 2.60 4.79 17.55
N LYS A 161 1.40 5.01 17.00
CA LYS A 161 0.15 4.52 17.60
C LYS A 161 0.12 2.98 17.68
N VAL A 162 0.53 2.31 16.61
CA VAL A 162 0.58 0.84 16.57
C VAL A 162 1.63 0.31 17.56
N SER A 163 2.84 0.92 17.57
CA SER A 163 3.92 0.52 18.48
C SER A 163 3.54 0.70 19.95
N SER A 164 2.80 1.74 20.31
CA SER A 164 2.32 1.93 21.68
C SER A 164 1.38 0.84 22.18
N LYS A 165 0.68 0.16 21.25
CA LYS A 165 -0.26 -0.92 21.57
C LYS A 165 0.36 -2.32 21.43
N ARG A 166 1.24 -2.51 20.43
CA ARG A 166 1.73 -3.82 20.01
C ARG A 166 3.22 -4.04 20.27
N LEU A 167 3.94 -3.03 20.75
CA LEU A 167 5.40 -3.00 20.89
C LEU A 167 6.17 -3.03 19.54
N PHE A 168 5.47 -3.11 18.42
CA PHE A 168 5.99 -3.07 17.06
C PHE A 168 5.22 -2.03 16.24
N PRO A 169 5.84 -1.42 15.22
CA PRO A 169 7.22 -1.61 14.75
C PRO A 169 8.29 -0.99 15.68
N ASN A 170 9.51 -1.49 15.56
CA ASN A 170 10.69 -0.82 16.06
C ASN A 170 11.09 0.33 15.12
N PHE A 171 11.78 1.34 15.62
CA PHE A 171 12.18 2.50 14.83
C PHE A 171 13.68 2.51 14.58
N SER A 172 14.09 2.69 13.32
CA SER A 172 15.49 2.84 12.94
C SER A 172 15.72 4.21 12.33
N PHE A 173 16.64 4.98 12.93
CA PHE A 173 16.98 6.34 12.47
C PHE A 173 18.05 6.25 11.39
N MET A 174 17.66 6.47 10.13
CA MET A 174 18.52 6.32 8.97
C MET A 174 19.63 7.38 8.90
N ASP A 175 19.37 8.56 9.48
CA ASP A 175 20.32 9.67 9.53
C ASP A 175 21.30 9.59 10.71
N SER A 176 21.20 8.55 11.54
CA SER A 176 22.12 8.34 12.66
C SER A 176 23.54 8.02 12.17
N SER A 177 24.54 8.32 13.00
CA SER A 177 25.95 8.01 12.71
C SER A 177 26.18 6.51 12.48
N PHE A 178 25.34 5.65 13.07
CA PHE A 178 25.39 4.20 12.91
C PHE A 178 24.88 3.74 11.54
N ASN A 179 23.75 4.25 11.06
CA ASN A 179 23.15 3.83 9.80
C ASN A 179 23.71 4.56 8.57
N LYS A 180 24.11 5.81 8.73
CA LYS A 180 24.57 6.68 7.64
C LYS A 180 25.69 6.10 6.75
N PRO A 181 26.69 5.36 7.28
CA PRO A 181 27.73 4.75 6.46
C PRO A 181 27.23 3.64 5.51
N TYR A 182 26.09 3.05 5.79
CA TYR A 182 25.50 1.97 4.99
C TYR A 182 24.57 2.47 3.88
N PHE A 183 24.34 3.77 3.82
CA PHE A 183 23.51 4.37 2.79
C PHE A 183 24.18 4.27 1.40
N LYS A 184 23.50 3.65 0.45
CA LYS A 184 23.97 3.41 -0.93
C LYS A 184 23.31 4.30 -1.98
N GLY A 185 22.65 5.39 -1.57
CA GLY A 185 22.02 6.34 -2.48
C GLY A 185 20.54 6.06 -2.82
N ASP A 186 20.00 4.92 -2.41
CA ASP A 186 18.59 4.59 -2.61
C ASP A 186 17.91 4.27 -1.26
N TYR A 187 16.94 5.09 -0.90
CA TYR A 187 16.20 4.95 0.37
C TYR A 187 15.30 3.72 0.43
N ASN A 188 14.88 3.19 -0.70
CA ASN A 188 13.98 2.06 -0.75
C ASN A 188 14.71 0.74 -0.53
N THR A 189 15.96 0.66 -0.98
CA THR A 189 16.81 -0.54 -0.81
C THR A 189 17.67 -0.50 0.46
N GLU A 190 17.72 0.64 1.14
CA GLU A 190 18.48 0.82 2.36
C GLU A 190 17.88 0.01 3.51
N VAL A 191 18.71 -0.75 4.19
CA VAL A 191 18.34 -1.53 5.38
C VAL A 191 18.68 -0.74 6.64
N GLY A 192 17.69 -0.53 7.51
CA GLY A 192 17.90 0.01 8.83
C GLY A 192 18.45 -1.06 9.77
N TYR A 193 19.65 -0.85 10.27
CA TYR A 193 20.21 -1.69 11.31
C TYR A 193 19.73 -1.21 12.68
N MET A 194 19.42 -2.15 13.52
CA MET A 194 19.20 -1.92 14.94
C MET A 194 20.41 -2.49 15.67
N GLY A 195 21.16 -1.62 16.28
CA GLY A 195 22.37 -1.93 17.00
C GLY A 195 22.14 -2.83 18.22
#